data_5ab756d803ff756a6ac97f2aedc9dbb8
#
_entry.id   5ab756d803ff756a6ac97f2aedc9dbb8
#
_cell.length_a   1.000
_cell.length_b   1.000
_cell.length_c   1.000
_cell.angle_alpha   90.00
_cell.angle_beta   90.00
_cell.angle_gamma   90.00
#
_symmetry.space_group_name_H-M   'P 1'
#
loop_
_entity.id
_entity.type
_entity.pdbx_description
1 polymer ?
#
loop_
_entity_poly.entity_id
_entity_poly.type
_entity_poly.pdbx_seq_one_letter_code
_entity_poly.pdbx_strand_id
1 'polypeptide(L)'
;MNALKVMEFAKELLLIDSPTGYTKAVIDFYEKKVKALGFETMHTNKGNLIVKVPGMKHHTKALCAHVDTLGLMVRSIKEDGTLAFTLVGGPIVPTLDGEYCKIVTRDGRTYTGTILSNSPSAHVYDDSKNAPRTDMTMHVRIDECASSKKEVEELGIMPGDYICIDPKTTITPSGFIKSRFLDDKLSVAILHGLLKTMKEEFIIPHDTWYFLISTYEEVGHGCAYIPEEIEEVIAVDMGCIGKDLSCTERDVSICAKDSSGPYDYQMTTTLINLAKDNELSYAVDIYPFYSSDVSASLRGGQDIRGALIGPGVAASHGMERSHVDAVENTMELLIAYMTKKD
;
A
#
# COMPACT_ATOMS: atom_id res chain seq x y z
N MET A 1 -2.37 13.57 -18.84
CA MET A 1 -1.75 12.93 -17.65
C MET A 1 -0.40 12.30 -18.00
N ASN A 2 0.53 12.08 -17.05
CA ASN A 2 1.83 11.47 -17.33
C ASN A 2 2.09 10.33 -16.33
N ALA A 3 1.68 9.11 -16.69
CA ALA A 3 1.80 7.92 -15.84
C ALA A 3 3.25 7.58 -15.45
N LEU A 4 4.24 7.88 -16.30
CA LEU A 4 5.65 7.70 -15.94
C LEU A 4 6.07 8.61 -14.77
N LYS A 5 5.58 9.87 -14.72
CA LYS A 5 5.83 10.76 -13.57
C LYS A 5 5.14 10.27 -12.30
N VAL A 6 4.00 9.60 -12.43
CA VAL A 6 3.33 8.97 -11.28
C VAL A 6 4.17 7.81 -10.76
N MET A 7 4.74 6.98 -11.63
CA MET A 7 5.64 5.89 -11.22
C MET A 7 6.92 6.41 -10.56
N GLU A 8 7.49 7.51 -11.05
CA GLU A 8 8.64 8.15 -10.39
C GLU A 8 8.27 8.67 -8.99
N PHE A 9 7.08 9.25 -8.85
CA PHE A 9 6.58 9.66 -7.53
C PHE A 9 6.30 8.44 -6.62
N ALA A 10 5.77 7.35 -7.15
CA ALA A 10 5.63 6.09 -6.40
C ALA A 10 6.99 5.62 -5.87
N LYS A 11 8.05 5.71 -6.69
CA LYS A 11 9.41 5.37 -6.26
C LYS A 11 9.87 6.26 -5.09
N GLU A 12 9.56 7.58 -5.09
CA GLU A 12 9.87 8.45 -3.94
C GLU A 12 9.17 7.95 -2.66
N LEU A 13 7.88 7.56 -2.76
CA LEU A 13 7.11 7.02 -1.64
C LEU A 13 7.64 5.67 -1.15
N LEU A 14 7.98 4.77 -2.08
CA LEU A 14 8.46 3.42 -1.78
C LEU A 14 9.79 3.43 -1.00
N LEU A 15 10.62 4.45 -1.20
CA LEU A 15 11.89 4.60 -0.49
C LEU A 15 11.74 5.13 0.95
N ILE A 16 10.55 5.54 1.36
CA ILE A 16 10.27 5.95 2.73
C ILE A 16 9.69 4.78 3.50
N ASP A 17 10.39 4.32 4.52
CA ASP A 17 9.94 3.22 5.39
C ASP A 17 8.63 3.59 6.09
N SER A 18 7.62 2.70 6.00
CA SER A 18 6.31 2.96 6.60
C SER A 18 5.54 1.68 6.98
N PRO A 19 6.15 0.70 7.67
CA PRO A 19 5.36 -0.41 8.18
C PRO A 19 4.22 0.11 9.06
N THR A 20 3.07 -0.59 9.06
CA THR A 20 1.87 -0.17 9.79
C THR A 20 2.18 0.25 11.23
N GLY A 21 1.76 1.46 11.60
CA GLY A 21 2.08 2.09 12.89
C GLY A 21 3.35 2.96 12.89
N TYR A 22 4.16 2.92 11.82
CA TYR A 22 5.35 3.76 11.65
C TYR A 22 5.26 4.60 10.38
N THR A 23 4.17 5.32 10.17
CA THR A 23 3.80 5.96 8.91
C THR A 23 4.01 7.48 8.88
N LYS A 24 4.43 8.09 9.99
CA LYS A 24 4.50 9.56 10.10
C LYS A 24 5.36 10.19 9.01
N ALA A 25 6.52 9.63 8.71
CA ALA A 25 7.45 10.20 7.73
C ALA A 25 6.87 10.24 6.30
N VAL A 26 6.19 9.17 5.87
CA VAL A 26 5.58 9.10 4.54
C VAL A 26 4.35 10.01 4.45
N ILE A 27 3.56 10.13 5.52
CA ILE A 27 2.43 11.08 5.59
C ILE A 27 2.93 12.52 5.52
N ASP A 28 3.92 12.90 6.32
CA ASP A 28 4.52 14.26 6.27
C ASP A 28 5.07 14.58 4.87
N PHE A 29 5.72 13.61 4.22
CA PHE A 29 6.22 13.76 2.86
C PHE A 29 5.07 13.98 1.86
N TYR A 30 4.05 13.15 1.88
CA TYR A 30 2.90 13.23 0.99
C TYR A 30 2.12 14.54 1.21
N GLU A 31 1.86 14.90 2.47
CA GLU A 31 1.21 16.16 2.82
C GLU A 31 1.94 17.37 2.25
N LYS A 32 3.27 17.41 2.39
CA LYS A 32 4.09 18.49 1.81
C LYS A 32 3.90 18.60 0.29
N LYS A 33 3.81 17.47 -0.42
CA LYS A 33 3.59 17.45 -1.88
C LYS A 33 2.19 17.95 -2.24
N VAL A 34 1.16 17.54 -1.48
CA VAL A 34 -0.23 17.99 -1.68
C VAL A 34 -0.40 19.47 -1.39
N LYS A 35 0.18 19.98 -0.29
CA LYS A 35 0.18 21.41 0.04
C LYS A 35 0.88 22.26 -1.03
N ALA A 36 1.93 21.73 -1.64
CA ALA A 36 2.62 22.42 -2.75
C ALA A 36 1.74 22.57 -4.01
N LEU A 37 0.72 21.72 -4.18
CA LEU A 37 -0.31 21.87 -5.21
C LEU A 37 -1.41 22.87 -4.82
N GLY A 38 -1.41 23.36 -3.58
CA GLY A 38 -2.36 24.34 -3.05
C GLY A 38 -3.64 23.73 -2.48
N PHE A 39 -3.64 22.44 -2.13
CA PHE A 39 -4.76 21.80 -1.42
C PHE A 39 -4.60 21.90 0.09
N GLU A 40 -5.72 22.06 0.79
CA GLU A 40 -5.79 21.99 2.25
C GLU A 40 -5.82 20.52 2.70
N THR A 41 -5.24 20.27 3.86
CA THR A 41 -5.14 18.94 4.45
C THR A 41 -5.62 18.92 5.88
N MET A 42 -6.17 17.78 6.28
CA MET A 42 -6.56 17.49 7.68
C MET A 42 -6.00 16.12 8.08
N HIS A 43 -5.87 15.90 9.38
CA HIS A 43 -5.45 14.60 9.91
C HIS A 43 -6.52 14.02 10.82
N THR A 44 -6.69 12.70 10.77
CA THR A 44 -7.42 11.99 11.81
C THR A 44 -6.52 11.76 13.05
N ASN A 45 -7.12 11.41 14.18
CA ASN A 45 -6.36 11.05 15.40
C ASN A 45 -5.40 9.86 15.16
N LYS A 46 -5.71 9.00 14.22
CA LYS A 46 -4.93 7.81 13.84
C LYS A 46 -3.79 8.14 12.86
N GLY A 47 -3.79 9.36 12.30
CA GLY A 47 -2.74 9.83 11.40
C GLY A 47 -3.08 9.72 9.91
N ASN A 48 -4.29 9.29 9.54
CA ASN A 48 -4.72 9.35 8.15
C ASN A 48 -4.74 10.80 7.67
N LEU A 49 -4.30 11.03 6.43
CA LEU A 49 -4.36 12.34 5.80
C LEU A 49 -5.63 12.46 4.95
N ILE A 50 -6.30 13.59 5.05
CA ILE A 50 -7.52 13.90 4.31
C ILE A 50 -7.28 15.15 3.48
N VAL A 51 -7.60 15.08 2.18
CA VAL A 51 -7.56 16.22 1.25
C VAL A 51 -8.95 16.41 0.69
N LYS A 52 -9.52 17.62 0.83
CA LYS A 52 -10.83 17.96 0.29
C LYS A 52 -10.70 18.70 -1.03
N VAL A 53 -11.38 18.20 -2.07
CA VAL A 53 -11.48 18.84 -3.39
C VAL A 53 -12.93 19.24 -3.62
N PRO A 54 -13.27 20.53 -3.53
CA PRO A 54 -14.62 21.01 -3.76
C PRO A 54 -15.10 20.74 -5.19
N GLY A 55 -16.32 20.24 -5.31
CA GLY A 55 -17.02 20.05 -6.58
C GLY A 55 -18.10 21.09 -6.84
N MET A 56 -18.84 20.89 -7.93
CA MET A 56 -19.95 21.77 -8.32
C MET A 56 -21.23 21.46 -7.52
N LYS A 57 -21.38 20.24 -7.01
CA LYS A 57 -22.53 19.78 -6.20
C LYS A 57 -22.13 19.41 -4.78
N HIS A 58 -23.15 19.21 -3.93
CA HIS A 58 -22.99 18.94 -2.50
C HIS A 58 -22.85 17.43 -2.17
N HIS A 59 -23.07 16.52 -3.14
CA HIS A 59 -22.81 15.10 -2.90
C HIS A 59 -21.33 14.90 -2.57
N THR A 60 -21.07 14.07 -1.60
CA THR A 60 -19.72 13.90 -1.07
C THR A 60 -19.25 12.46 -1.25
N LYS A 61 -18.17 12.32 -1.97
CA LYS A 61 -17.54 11.03 -2.31
C LYS A 61 -16.09 10.99 -1.87
N ALA A 62 -15.52 9.81 -1.76
CA ALA A 62 -14.11 9.68 -1.43
C ALA A 62 -13.39 8.66 -2.32
N LEU A 63 -12.10 8.93 -2.52
CA LEU A 63 -11.11 7.95 -2.94
C LEU A 63 -10.23 7.66 -1.73
N CYS A 64 -9.93 6.39 -1.46
CA CYS A 64 -8.96 6.02 -0.42
C CYS A 64 -7.87 5.12 -0.98
N ALA A 65 -6.66 5.29 -0.45
CA ALA A 65 -5.49 4.46 -0.71
C ALA A 65 -4.61 4.47 0.54
N HIS A 66 -3.74 3.47 0.75
CA HIS A 66 -2.96 3.40 1.96
C HIS A 66 -1.45 3.57 1.73
N VAL A 67 -0.77 4.17 2.72
CA VAL A 67 0.68 4.38 2.72
C VAL A 67 1.41 3.44 3.65
N ASP A 68 0.69 2.78 4.56
CA ASP A 68 1.30 1.77 5.41
C ASP A 68 1.65 0.53 4.59
N THR A 69 2.67 -0.14 5.03
CA THR A 69 3.23 -1.30 4.34
C THR A 69 3.34 -2.49 5.28
N LEU A 70 3.47 -3.65 4.70
CA LEU A 70 3.96 -4.82 5.42
C LEU A 70 5.33 -4.54 6.04
N GLY A 71 5.63 -5.23 7.12
CA GLY A 71 6.90 -5.11 7.80
C GLY A 71 7.08 -6.19 8.86
N LEU A 72 8.07 -6.00 9.71
CA LEU A 72 8.35 -6.87 10.83
C LEU A 72 8.59 -6.02 12.09
N MET A 73 8.53 -6.67 13.25
CA MET A 73 8.81 -6.04 14.54
C MET A 73 9.68 -6.97 15.39
N VAL A 74 10.63 -6.42 16.11
CA VAL A 74 11.46 -7.18 17.05
C VAL A 74 10.57 -7.80 18.11
N ARG A 75 10.55 -9.13 18.18
CA ARG A 75 9.80 -9.89 19.21
C ARG A 75 10.66 -10.15 20.44
N SER A 76 11.92 -10.52 20.23
CA SER A 76 12.90 -10.73 21.30
C SER A 76 14.32 -10.71 20.74
N ILE A 77 15.30 -10.42 21.61
CA ILE A 77 16.71 -10.54 21.34
C ILE A 77 17.17 -11.90 21.86
N LYS A 78 17.83 -12.70 21.00
CA LYS A 78 18.36 -14.01 21.35
C LYS A 78 19.73 -13.89 22.03
N GLU A 79 20.15 -14.94 22.74
CA GLU A 79 21.41 -14.93 23.50
C GLU A 79 22.66 -14.73 22.60
N ASP A 80 22.57 -15.12 21.32
CA ASP A 80 23.62 -14.95 20.29
C ASP A 80 23.59 -13.57 19.59
N GLY A 81 22.73 -12.64 20.07
CA GLY A 81 22.59 -11.29 19.49
C GLY A 81 21.71 -11.22 18.26
N THR A 82 21.16 -12.32 17.74
CA THR A 82 20.18 -12.27 16.64
C THR A 82 18.79 -11.85 17.14
N LEU A 83 17.95 -11.28 16.23
CA LEU A 83 16.63 -10.81 16.58
C LEU A 83 15.57 -11.81 16.11
N ALA A 84 14.76 -12.33 17.01
CA ALA A 84 13.49 -12.94 16.64
C ALA A 84 12.49 -11.85 16.29
N PHE A 85 11.69 -12.06 15.26
CA PHE A 85 10.71 -11.07 14.80
C PHE A 85 9.28 -11.61 14.83
N THR A 86 8.31 -10.73 14.68
CA THR A 86 6.92 -11.01 14.38
C THR A 86 6.49 -10.19 13.16
N LEU A 87 5.41 -10.61 12.51
CA LEU A 87 4.92 -9.97 11.29
C LEU A 87 4.09 -8.73 11.64
N VAL A 88 4.16 -7.72 10.79
CA VAL A 88 3.26 -6.57 10.72
C VAL A 88 2.54 -6.66 9.39
N GLY A 89 1.22 -6.89 9.41
CA GLY A 89 0.46 -7.32 8.24
C GLY A 89 0.79 -8.77 7.84
N GLY A 90 0.61 -9.10 6.57
CA GLY A 90 0.71 -10.45 6.04
C GLY A 90 1.80 -10.69 4.99
N PRO A 91 3.10 -10.37 5.21
CA PRO A 91 4.14 -10.61 4.21
C PRO A 91 4.32 -12.11 3.94
N ILE A 92 4.60 -12.47 2.68
CA ILE A 92 4.94 -13.84 2.29
C ILE A 92 6.36 -14.15 2.79
N VAL A 93 6.47 -14.72 3.99
CA VAL A 93 7.74 -14.92 4.71
C VAL A 93 8.83 -15.62 3.89
N PRO A 94 8.54 -16.66 3.07
CA PRO A 94 9.56 -17.27 2.20
C PRO A 94 10.26 -16.30 1.25
N THR A 95 9.63 -15.18 0.89
CA THR A 95 10.24 -14.16 0.02
C THR A 95 11.23 -13.25 0.76
N LEU A 96 11.33 -13.38 2.08
CA LEU A 96 12.17 -12.55 2.93
C LEU A 96 13.55 -13.15 3.20
N ASP A 97 13.80 -14.43 2.87
CA ASP A 97 15.08 -15.08 3.13
C ASP A 97 16.19 -14.45 2.26
N GLY A 98 17.17 -13.84 2.93
CA GLY A 98 18.24 -13.08 2.29
C GLY A 98 17.94 -11.60 2.04
N GLU A 99 16.77 -11.09 2.45
CA GLU A 99 16.44 -9.69 2.27
C GLU A 99 17.15 -8.78 3.27
N TYR A 100 17.53 -7.60 2.79
CA TYR A 100 18.07 -6.53 3.63
C TYR A 100 16.94 -5.83 4.38
N CYS A 101 17.26 -5.34 5.55
CA CYS A 101 16.32 -4.60 6.38
C CYS A 101 17.02 -3.51 7.20
N LYS A 102 16.19 -2.64 7.79
CA LYS A 102 16.61 -1.64 8.78
C LYS A 102 15.86 -1.89 10.07
N ILE A 103 16.55 -1.84 11.18
CA ILE A 103 15.97 -1.87 12.53
C ILE A 103 15.89 -0.43 13.01
N VAL A 104 14.69 0.06 13.33
CA VAL A 104 14.45 1.43 13.80
C VAL A 104 14.09 1.38 15.28
N THR A 105 14.97 1.94 16.10
CA THR A 105 14.80 1.95 17.57
C THR A 105 13.86 3.06 18.01
N ARG A 106 13.33 2.95 19.25
CA ARG A 106 12.42 3.94 19.83
C ARG A 106 13.05 5.31 20.04
N ASP A 107 14.37 5.40 20.15
CA ASP A 107 15.12 6.65 20.24
C ASP A 107 15.57 7.22 18.88
N GLY A 108 15.12 6.59 17.78
CA GLY A 108 15.33 7.08 16.41
C GLY A 108 16.66 6.68 15.76
N ARG A 109 17.46 5.80 16.40
CA ARG A 109 18.63 5.21 15.73
C ARG A 109 18.18 4.16 14.72
N THR A 110 18.99 3.94 13.69
CA THR A 110 18.74 2.95 12.65
C THR A 110 19.96 2.09 12.45
N TYR A 111 19.74 0.78 12.42
CA TYR A 111 20.77 -0.22 12.12
C TYR A 111 20.37 -1.01 10.89
N THR A 112 21.34 -1.50 10.13
CA THR A 112 21.09 -2.41 9.00
C THR A 112 21.16 -3.87 9.46
N GLY A 113 20.54 -4.75 8.67
CA GLY A 113 20.57 -6.18 8.94
C GLY A 113 20.08 -6.99 7.74
N THR A 114 20.15 -8.31 7.92
CA THR A 114 19.66 -9.28 6.92
C THR A 114 18.69 -10.25 7.58
N ILE A 115 17.58 -10.52 6.93
CA ILE A 115 16.59 -11.52 7.34
C ILE A 115 17.08 -12.88 6.82
N LEU A 116 17.26 -13.85 7.70
CA LEU A 116 17.86 -15.16 7.36
C LEU A 116 17.06 -16.31 7.99
N SER A 117 17.08 -17.45 7.32
CA SER A 117 16.71 -18.74 7.93
C SER A 117 17.61 -19.05 9.14
N ASN A 118 17.11 -19.82 10.12
CA ASN A 118 17.95 -20.35 11.21
C ASN A 118 19.00 -21.37 10.72
N SER A 119 18.83 -21.87 9.50
CA SER A 119 19.79 -22.73 8.79
C SER A 119 20.34 -22.07 7.54
N PRO A 120 21.11 -20.94 7.65
CA PRO A 120 21.39 -20.06 6.52
C PRO A 120 22.52 -20.53 5.59
N SER A 121 23.26 -21.58 5.95
CA SER A 121 24.46 -22.03 5.20
C SER A 121 24.32 -23.45 4.69
N ALA A 122 24.35 -23.61 3.37
CA ALA A 122 24.29 -24.91 2.71
C ALA A 122 25.49 -25.83 3.00
N HIS A 123 26.60 -25.28 3.50
CA HIS A 123 27.81 -26.05 3.85
C HIS A 123 27.84 -26.51 5.32
N VAL A 124 26.88 -26.07 6.14
CA VAL A 124 26.83 -26.32 7.58
C VAL A 124 25.56 -27.04 7.99
N TYR A 125 24.42 -26.68 7.37
CA TYR A 125 23.10 -27.20 7.71
C TYR A 125 22.56 -28.09 6.60
N ASP A 126 22.20 -29.32 6.92
CA ASP A 126 21.66 -30.30 5.99
C ASP A 126 20.24 -29.96 5.50
N ASP A 127 19.47 -29.24 6.33
CA ASP A 127 18.13 -28.78 6.04
C ASP A 127 18.06 -27.36 5.40
N SER A 128 19.19 -26.71 5.15
CA SER A 128 19.24 -25.31 4.67
C SER A 128 18.34 -25.02 3.47
N LYS A 129 18.17 -26.01 2.56
CA LYS A 129 17.33 -25.88 1.36
C LYS A 129 15.84 -26.12 1.62
N ASN A 130 15.49 -26.88 2.65
CA ASN A 130 14.16 -27.43 2.87
C ASN A 130 13.53 -26.94 4.19
N ALA A 131 14.29 -26.28 5.07
CA ALA A 131 13.78 -25.74 6.32
C ALA A 131 12.62 -24.75 6.01
N PRO A 132 11.50 -24.83 6.73
CA PRO A 132 10.39 -23.88 6.57
C PRO A 132 10.88 -22.44 6.80
N ARG A 133 10.35 -21.49 6.01
CA ARG A 133 10.58 -20.05 6.20
C ARG A 133 9.35 -19.46 6.87
N THR A 134 9.44 -19.29 8.18
CA THR A 134 8.38 -18.71 9.03
C THR A 134 9.02 -17.74 10.03
N ASP A 135 8.22 -16.91 10.69
CA ASP A 135 8.68 -16.03 11.76
C ASP A 135 9.29 -16.78 12.97
N MET A 136 9.05 -18.10 13.07
CA MET A 136 9.61 -18.98 14.12
C MET A 136 10.95 -19.59 13.72
N THR A 137 11.19 -19.75 12.42
CA THR A 137 12.38 -20.44 11.86
C THR A 137 13.35 -19.50 11.16
N MET A 138 13.09 -18.20 11.29
CA MET A 138 13.93 -17.14 10.76
C MET A 138 14.34 -16.14 11.85
N HIS A 139 15.33 -15.32 11.57
CA HIS A 139 15.82 -14.28 12.45
C HIS A 139 16.38 -13.11 11.63
N VAL A 140 16.59 -11.97 12.29
CA VAL A 140 17.39 -10.88 11.74
C VAL A 140 18.78 -10.92 12.36
N ARG A 141 19.80 -10.92 11.51
CA ARG A 141 21.19 -10.69 11.87
C ARG A 141 21.49 -9.22 11.64
N ILE A 142 21.88 -8.50 12.68
CA ILE A 142 22.25 -7.08 12.60
C ILE A 142 23.70 -6.92 12.12
N ASP A 143 23.98 -5.82 11.44
CA ASP A 143 25.31 -5.52 10.88
C ASP A 143 26.14 -4.69 11.86
N GLU A 144 26.20 -5.12 13.13
CA GLU A 144 26.94 -4.47 14.20
C GLU A 144 27.86 -5.48 14.93
N CYS A 145 28.88 -4.95 15.60
CA CYS A 145 29.78 -5.75 16.43
C CYS A 145 29.12 -6.11 17.77
N ALA A 146 28.00 -6.84 17.71
CA ALA A 146 27.22 -7.28 18.86
C ALA A 146 26.91 -8.77 18.69
N SER A 147 27.44 -9.60 19.59
CA SER A 147 27.38 -11.07 19.54
C SER A 147 26.64 -11.66 20.74
N SER A 148 26.02 -10.83 21.54
CA SER A 148 25.23 -11.22 22.71
C SER A 148 24.00 -10.34 22.88
N LYS A 149 23.01 -10.86 23.57
CA LYS A 149 21.80 -10.14 23.94
C LYS A 149 22.12 -8.80 24.60
N LYS A 150 23.06 -8.80 25.56
CA LYS A 150 23.45 -7.59 26.30
C LYS A 150 24.03 -6.51 25.38
N GLU A 151 24.93 -6.89 24.46
CA GLU A 151 25.51 -5.94 23.52
C GLU A 151 24.47 -5.34 22.57
N VAL A 152 23.48 -6.12 22.14
CA VAL A 152 22.36 -5.63 21.32
C VAL A 152 21.46 -4.68 22.13
N GLU A 153 21.18 -4.99 23.40
CA GLU A 153 20.44 -4.08 24.29
C GLU A 153 21.20 -2.76 24.53
N GLU A 154 22.53 -2.78 24.60
CA GLU A 154 23.38 -1.57 24.69
C GLU A 154 23.30 -0.70 23.42
N LEU A 155 22.99 -1.29 22.24
CA LEU A 155 22.66 -0.55 21.03
C LEU A 155 21.28 0.14 21.13
N GLY A 156 20.50 -0.14 22.18
CA GLY A 156 19.15 0.41 22.40
C GLY A 156 18.06 -0.31 21.63
N ILE A 157 18.35 -1.45 21.01
CA ILE A 157 17.36 -2.29 20.36
C ILE A 157 16.54 -3.02 21.43
N MET A 158 15.22 -3.04 21.26
CA MET A 158 14.30 -3.67 22.20
C MET A 158 13.10 -4.32 21.49
N PRO A 159 12.37 -5.21 22.17
CA PRO A 159 11.09 -5.68 21.66
C PRO A 159 10.13 -4.53 21.35
N GLY A 160 9.48 -4.61 20.17
CA GLY A 160 8.60 -3.57 19.65
C GLY A 160 9.28 -2.55 18.74
N ASP A 161 10.57 -2.64 18.51
CA ASP A 161 11.25 -1.86 17.48
C ASP A 161 10.88 -2.38 16.07
N TYR A 162 10.73 -1.47 15.11
CA TYR A 162 10.35 -1.84 13.76
C TYR A 162 11.52 -2.40 12.96
N ILE A 163 11.22 -3.38 12.11
CA ILE A 163 12.13 -3.90 11.11
C ILE A 163 11.54 -3.61 9.75
N CYS A 164 12.11 -2.64 9.05
CA CYS A 164 11.69 -2.17 7.74
C CYS A 164 12.41 -2.98 6.66
N ILE A 165 11.66 -3.63 5.78
CA ILE A 165 12.19 -4.49 4.70
C ILE A 165 12.57 -3.59 3.52
N ASP A 166 13.71 -3.85 2.87
CA ASP A 166 14.14 -3.11 1.68
C ASP A 166 13.13 -3.31 0.53
N PRO A 167 12.55 -2.24 -0.02
CA PRO A 167 11.58 -2.32 -1.12
C PRO A 167 12.17 -2.78 -2.45
N LYS A 168 13.46 -2.61 -2.70
CA LYS A 168 14.18 -2.96 -3.94
C LYS A 168 13.55 -2.39 -5.21
N THR A 169 13.17 -1.12 -5.17
CA THR A 169 12.41 -0.47 -6.25
C THR A 169 13.22 -0.28 -7.53
N THR A 170 12.67 -0.73 -8.66
CA THR A 170 13.26 -0.57 -10.00
C THR A 170 12.17 -0.19 -11.00
N ILE A 171 12.44 0.81 -11.85
CA ILE A 171 11.62 1.15 -13.03
C ILE A 171 12.41 0.80 -14.27
N THR A 172 11.79 0.04 -15.18
CA THR A 172 12.45 -0.40 -16.42
C THR A 172 12.12 0.52 -17.60
N PRO A 173 12.98 0.61 -18.61
CA PRO A 173 12.67 1.37 -19.84
C PRO A 173 11.44 0.85 -20.58
N SER A 174 11.03 -0.40 -20.36
CA SER A 174 9.84 -1.01 -20.95
C SER A 174 8.54 -0.71 -20.20
N GLY A 175 8.59 0.16 -19.17
CA GLY A 175 7.41 0.63 -18.45
C GLY A 175 7.01 -0.20 -17.22
N PHE A 176 7.78 -1.20 -16.82
CA PHE A 176 7.50 -1.93 -15.58
C PHE A 176 8.07 -1.22 -14.36
N ILE A 177 7.32 -1.23 -13.27
CA ILE A 177 7.80 -0.96 -11.91
C ILE A 177 7.79 -2.25 -11.12
N LYS A 178 8.90 -2.55 -10.48
CA LYS A 178 9.07 -3.70 -9.60
C LYS A 178 9.55 -3.21 -8.23
N SER A 179 8.86 -3.60 -7.18
CA SER A 179 9.17 -3.22 -5.80
C SER A 179 8.37 -4.10 -4.85
N ARG A 180 8.75 -4.19 -3.57
CA ARG A 180 7.80 -4.46 -2.50
C ARG A 180 6.94 -3.21 -2.31
N PHE A 181 5.73 -3.37 -1.78
CA PHE A 181 4.87 -2.27 -1.32
C PHE A 181 4.32 -1.37 -2.45
N LEU A 182 4.20 -1.89 -3.70
CA LEU A 182 3.33 -1.29 -4.71
C LEU A 182 1.89 -1.27 -4.19
N ASP A 183 1.54 -2.30 -3.45
CA ASP A 183 0.45 -2.39 -2.50
C ASP A 183 0.78 -1.57 -1.24
N ASP A 184 0.24 -0.32 -1.04
CA ASP A 184 -0.62 0.37 -2.01
C ASP A 184 -0.04 1.75 -2.39
N LYS A 185 1.28 1.92 -2.20
CA LYS A 185 1.96 3.19 -2.52
C LYS A 185 1.86 3.57 -3.99
N LEU A 186 1.61 2.61 -4.89
CA LEU A 186 1.37 2.91 -6.30
C LEU A 186 0.04 3.65 -6.47
N SER A 187 -1.02 3.21 -5.80
CA SER A 187 -2.31 3.90 -5.85
C SER A 187 -2.27 5.25 -5.12
N VAL A 188 -1.52 5.37 -4.02
CA VAL A 188 -1.27 6.68 -3.40
C VAL A 188 -0.61 7.65 -4.38
N ALA A 189 0.34 7.17 -5.18
CA ALA A 189 0.95 7.99 -6.23
C ALA A 189 -0.04 8.34 -7.35
N ILE A 190 -0.95 7.42 -7.71
CA ILE A 190 -2.06 7.67 -8.65
C ILE A 190 -2.95 8.80 -8.10
N LEU A 191 -3.35 8.75 -6.83
CA LEU A 191 -4.17 9.80 -6.22
C LEU A 191 -3.46 11.16 -6.23
N HIS A 192 -2.14 11.21 -5.97
CA HIS A 192 -1.37 12.44 -6.14
C HIS A 192 -1.35 12.92 -7.59
N GLY A 193 -1.19 12.00 -8.54
CA GLY A 193 -1.25 12.29 -9.99
C GLY A 193 -2.57 12.91 -10.40
N LEU A 194 -3.70 12.40 -9.86
CA LEU A 194 -5.04 12.95 -10.07
C LEU A 194 -5.15 14.38 -9.54
N LEU A 195 -4.78 14.62 -8.27
CA LEU A 195 -4.78 15.96 -7.67
C LEU A 195 -3.97 16.95 -8.51
N LYS A 196 -2.79 16.53 -8.97
CA LYS A 196 -1.93 17.34 -9.82
C LYS A 196 -2.58 17.64 -11.16
N THR A 197 -3.14 16.64 -11.85
CA THR A 197 -3.81 16.81 -13.14
C THR A 197 -5.02 17.74 -13.00
N MET A 198 -5.85 17.55 -11.98
CA MET A 198 -7.00 18.42 -11.71
C MET A 198 -6.57 19.87 -11.52
N LYS A 199 -5.43 20.10 -10.85
CA LYS A 199 -4.90 21.45 -10.64
C LYS A 199 -4.33 22.08 -11.92
N GLU A 200 -3.55 21.31 -12.68
CA GLU A 200 -2.86 21.78 -13.89
C GLU A 200 -3.84 22.00 -15.06
N GLU A 201 -4.87 21.17 -15.18
CA GLU A 201 -5.86 21.22 -16.26
C GLU A 201 -7.16 21.93 -15.85
N PHE A 202 -7.21 22.51 -14.64
CA PHE A 202 -8.38 23.20 -14.09
C PHE A 202 -9.66 22.36 -14.10
N ILE A 203 -9.52 21.05 -13.83
CA ILE A 203 -10.65 20.14 -13.75
C ILE A 203 -11.37 20.35 -12.43
N ILE A 204 -12.66 20.72 -12.50
CA ILE A 204 -13.56 20.80 -11.35
C ILE A 204 -14.47 19.56 -11.39
N PRO A 205 -14.41 18.68 -10.36
CA PRO A 205 -15.25 17.51 -10.34
C PRO A 205 -16.71 17.89 -10.18
N HIS A 206 -17.61 16.98 -10.59
CA HIS A 206 -19.05 17.21 -10.46
C HIS A 206 -19.47 17.24 -8.98
N ASP A 207 -19.04 16.27 -8.19
CA ASP A 207 -19.29 16.16 -6.76
C ASP A 207 -18.08 16.62 -5.94
N THR A 208 -18.28 16.87 -4.65
CA THR A 208 -17.15 17.13 -3.72
C THR A 208 -16.45 15.82 -3.41
N TRP A 209 -15.12 15.80 -3.52
CA TRP A 209 -14.31 14.62 -3.27
C TRP A 209 -13.37 14.77 -2.09
N TYR A 210 -13.26 13.71 -1.32
CA TYR A 210 -12.23 13.53 -0.32
C TYR A 210 -11.21 12.52 -0.83
N PHE A 211 -9.92 12.81 -0.66
CA PHE A 211 -8.82 11.88 -0.87
C PHE A 211 -8.34 11.48 0.51
N LEU A 212 -8.52 10.22 0.86
CA LEU A 212 -8.21 9.65 2.16
C LEU A 212 -6.94 8.79 2.02
N ILE A 213 -5.85 9.21 2.66
CA ILE A 213 -4.62 8.43 2.67
C ILE A 213 -4.51 7.76 4.03
N SER A 214 -4.73 6.45 4.08
CA SER A 214 -4.81 5.70 5.32
C SER A 214 -3.47 5.13 5.78
N THR A 215 -3.39 4.71 7.02
CA THR A 215 -2.15 4.34 7.71
C THR A 215 -2.20 3.00 8.45
N TYR A 216 -3.31 2.27 8.38
CA TYR A 216 -3.53 0.99 9.06
C TYR A 216 -4.37 0.02 8.22
N GLU A 217 -4.28 0.09 6.89
CA GLU A 217 -5.03 -0.81 6.01
C GLU A 217 -4.58 -2.26 6.18
N GLU A 218 -3.27 -2.50 6.17
CA GLU A 218 -2.62 -3.82 6.22
C GLU A 218 -2.94 -4.65 7.48
N VAL A 219 -3.57 -4.02 8.47
CA VAL A 219 -4.08 -4.65 9.69
C VAL A 219 -5.61 -4.47 9.84
N GLY A 220 -6.28 -4.07 8.78
CA GLY A 220 -7.73 -4.16 8.61
C GLY A 220 -8.56 -3.05 9.24
N HIS A 221 -7.99 -1.87 9.54
CA HIS A 221 -8.74 -0.76 10.12
C HIS A 221 -8.32 0.65 9.66
N GLY A 222 -7.73 0.78 8.46
CA GLY A 222 -7.27 2.06 7.90
C GLY A 222 -8.34 3.13 7.89
N CYS A 223 -9.35 2.98 7.05
CA CYS A 223 -10.51 3.88 6.95
C CYS A 223 -11.70 3.45 7.82
N ALA A 224 -11.48 2.82 8.99
CA ALA A 224 -12.57 2.50 9.92
C ALA A 224 -13.32 3.75 10.43
N TYR A 225 -12.69 4.92 10.38
CA TYR A 225 -13.29 6.23 10.52
C TYR A 225 -13.06 7.06 9.27
N ILE A 226 -14.12 7.66 8.74
CA ILE A 226 -14.12 8.65 7.66
C ILE A 226 -15.07 9.80 8.05
N PRO A 227 -14.97 11.00 7.43
CA PRO A 227 -15.95 12.07 7.62
C PRO A 227 -17.37 11.62 7.37
N GLU A 228 -18.30 11.99 8.28
CA GLU A 228 -19.70 11.50 8.28
C GLU A 228 -20.49 11.92 7.03
N GLU A 229 -20.09 13.00 6.37
CA GLU A 229 -20.74 13.49 5.15
C GLU A 229 -20.45 12.67 3.90
N ILE A 230 -19.54 11.69 3.95
CA ILE A 230 -19.17 10.87 2.78
C ILE A 230 -20.24 9.81 2.54
N GLU A 231 -20.79 9.78 1.34
CA GLU A 231 -21.84 8.86 0.91
C GLU A 231 -21.31 7.67 0.10
N GLU A 232 -20.22 7.88 -0.66
CA GLU A 232 -19.59 6.86 -1.51
C GLU A 232 -18.09 6.85 -1.32
N VAL A 233 -17.51 5.65 -1.27
CA VAL A 233 -16.06 5.47 -1.21
C VAL A 233 -15.59 4.50 -2.31
N ILE A 234 -14.58 4.91 -3.07
CA ILE A 234 -13.85 4.00 -3.94
C ILE A 234 -12.48 3.76 -3.29
N ALA A 235 -12.20 2.53 -2.88
CA ALA A 235 -10.84 2.14 -2.58
C ALA A 235 -10.07 2.05 -3.90
N VAL A 236 -8.96 2.78 -3.95
CA VAL A 236 -8.00 2.68 -5.04
C VAL A 236 -6.83 1.88 -4.48
N ASP A 237 -6.92 0.57 -4.69
CA ASP A 237 -6.02 -0.39 -4.10
C ASP A 237 -5.71 -1.47 -5.14
N MET A 238 -4.60 -2.17 -5.04
CA MET A 238 -4.07 -2.99 -6.10
C MET A 238 -5.03 -4.07 -6.61
N GLY A 239 -5.03 -4.31 -7.91
CA GLY A 239 -5.75 -5.40 -8.56
C GLY A 239 -4.96 -6.71 -8.49
N CYS A 240 -5.58 -7.77 -7.97
CA CYS A 240 -4.96 -9.08 -7.89
C CYS A 240 -4.75 -9.73 -9.26
N ILE A 241 -3.62 -10.40 -9.43
CA ILE A 241 -3.30 -11.21 -10.62
C ILE A 241 -3.05 -12.65 -10.17
N GLY A 242 -3.76 -13.60 -10.77
CA GLY A 242 -3.57 -15.00 -10.40
C GLY A 242 -4.57 -15.95 -11.03
N LYS A 243 -4.66 -17.13 -10.44
CA LYS A 243 -5.56 -18.19 -10.91
C LYS A 243 -7.02 -17.73 -10.85
N ASP A 244 -7.77 -18.00 -11.91
CA ASP A 244 -9.19 -17.67 -12.09
C ASP A 244 -9.48 -16.15 -12.09
N LEU A 245 -8.44 -15.29 -12.28
CA LEU A 245 -8.54 -13.84 -12.44
C LEU A 245 -8.14 -13.46 -13.87
N SER A 246 -8.77 -12.41 -14.40
CA SER A 246 -8.53 -11.90 -15.75
C SER A 246 -7.57 -10.71 -15.81
N CYS A 247 -7.33 -10.06 -14.68
CA CYS A 247 -6.46 -8.89 -14.58
C CYS A 247 -5.00 -9.22 -14.95
N THR A 248 -4.38 -8.31 -15.66
CA THR A 248 -2.94 -8.30 -15.96
C THR A 248 -2.27 -7.05 -15.36
N GLU A 249 -0.94 -6.99 -15.41
CA GLU A 249 -0.17 -5.83 -14.96
C GLU A 249 -0.41 -4.56 -15.79
N ARG A 250 -1.23 -4.63 -16.85
CA ARG A 250 -1.54 -3.51 -17.74
C ARG A 250 -2.96 -2.99 -17.59
N ASP A 251 -3.79 -3.68 -16.82
CA ASP A 251 -5.20 -3.38 -16.68
C ASP A 251 -5.47 -2.53 -15.43
N VAL A 252 -6.54 -1.73 -15.48
CA VAL A 252 -7.23 -1.35 -14.25
C VAL A 252 -8.14 -2.50 -13.84
N SER A 253 -8.00 -2.97 -12.61
CA SER A 253 -8.90 -3.98 -12.05
C SER A 253 -10.10 -3.32 -11.40
N ILE A 254 -11.29 -3.91 -11.62
CA ILE A 254 -12.55 -3.55 -10.97
C ILE A 254 -13.00 -4.77 -10.18
N CYS A 255 -12.94 -4.68 -8.86
CA CYS A 255 -13.33 -5.79 -7.99
C CYS A 255 -14.84 -5.81 -7.78
N ALA A 256 -15.50 -6.88 -8.24
CA ALA A 256 -16.94 -7.05 -8.02
C ALA A 256 -17.27 -7.55 -6.61
N LYS A 257 -16.35 -8.32 -6.00
CA LYS A 257 -16.49 -8.91 -4.65
C LYS A 257 -15.13 -9.27 -4.09
N ASP A 258 -14.90 -8.99 -2.82
CA ASP A 258 -13.78 -9.51 -2.04
C ASP A 258 -14.24 -10.54 -0.97
N SER A 259 -13.37 -10.90 -0.02
CA SER A 259 -13.69 -11.84 1.06
C SER A 259 -14.71 -11.27 2.05
N SER A 260 -14.88 -9.94 2.12
CA SER A 260 -15.83 -9.26 3.01
C SER A 260 -17.25 -9.20 2.45
N GLY A 261 -17.41 -9.35 1.13
CA GLY A 261 -18.71 -9.34 0.47
C GLY A 261 -18.68 -8.65 -0.90
N PRO A 262 -19.83 -8.56 -1.60
CA PRO A 262 -19.94 -7.82 -2.85
C PRO A 262 -19.84 -6.31 -2.60
N TYR A 263 -19.21 -5.62 -3.53
CA TYR A 263 -19.22 -4.17 -3.62
C TYR A 263 -20.57 -3.67 -4.18
N ASP A 264 -20.84 -2.36 -4.08
CA ASP A 264 -22.10 -1.79 -4.57
C ASP A 264 -22.30 -2.07 -6.06
N TYR A 265 -23.43 -2.65 -6.40
CA TYR A 265 -23.75 -3.09 -7.77
C TYR A 265 -23.79 -1.93 -8.76
N GLN A 266 -24.36 -0.79 -8.37
CA GLN A 266 -24.51 0.36 -9.26
C GLN A 266 -23.18 1.07 -9.49
N MET A 267 -22.37 1.25 -8.43
CA MET A 267 -21.03 1.82 -8.56
C MET A 267 -20.15 0.94 -9.44
N THR A 268 -20.11 -0.36 -9.18
CA THR A 268 -19.33 -1.32 -9.97
C THR A 268 -19.77 -1.34 -11.43
N THR A 269 -21.10 -1.34 -11.68
CA THR A 269 -21.65 -1.30 -13.06
C THR A 269 -21.26 0.01 -13.76
N THR A 270 -21.31 1.14 -13.05
CA THR A 270 -20.90 2.44 -13.59
C THR A 270 -19.42 2.44 -13.97
N LEU A 271 -18.54 1.93 -13.12
CA LEU A 271 -17.10 1.81 -13.40
C LEU A 271 -16.84 0.94 -14.63
N ILE A 272 -17.52 -0.21 -14.74
CA ILE A 272 -17.41 -1.10 -15.91
C ILE A 272 -17.85 -0.39 -17.20
N ASN A 273 -18.95 0.33 -17.17
CA ASN A 273 -19.45 1.06 -18.35
C ASN A 273 -18.49 2.18 -18.74
N LEU A 274 -17.99 2.96 -17.77
CA LEU A 274 -17.02 4.00 -18.03
C LEU A 274 -15.70 3.44 -18.61
N ALA A 275 -15.24 2.29 -18.12
CA ALA A 275 -14.06 1.64 -18.69
C ALA A 275 -14.28 1.24 -20.15
N LYS A 276 -15.47 0.71 -20.50
CA LYS A 276 -15.86 0.38 -21.88
C LYS A 276 -15.99 1.62 -22.76
N ASP A 277 -16.69 2.65 -22.28
CA ASP A 277 -16.97 3.86 -23.06
C ASP A 277 -15.70 4.65 -23.36
N ASN A 278 -14.67 4.55 -22.52
CA ASN A 278 -13.37 5.17 -22.70
C ASN A 278 -12.31 4.21 -23.31
N GLU A 279 -12.71 3.02 -23.76
CA GLU A 279 -11.83 2.01 -24.39
C GLU A 279 -10.60 1.64 -23.53
N LEU A 280 -10.75 1.63 -22.19
CA LEU A 280 -9.67 1.32 -21.26
C LEU A 280 -9.37 -0.19 -21.23
N SER A 281 -8.11 -0.55 -20.95
CA SER A 281 -7.76 -1.92 -20.61
C SER A 281 -8.18 -2.18 -19.17
N TYR A 282 -9.16 -3.07 -18.97
CA TYR A 282 -9.73 -3.34 -17.65
C TYR A 282 -10.07 -4.82 -17.45
N ALA A 283 -10.12 -5.24 -16.20
CA ALA A 283 -10.59 -6.56 -15.78
C ALA A 283 -11.67 -6.42 -14.70
N VAL A 284 -12.60 -7.39 -14.67
CA VAL A 284 -13.61 -7.49 -13.60
C VAL A 284 -13.43 -8.84 -12.93
N ASP A 285 -13.05 -8.82 -11.65
CA ASP A 285 -12.65 -10.02 -10.94
C ASP A 285 -13.26 -10.13 -9.53
N ILE A 286 -13.14 -11.30 -8.91
CA ILE A 286 -13.52 -11.59 -7.52
C ILE A 286 -12.28 -12.05 -6.76
N TYR A 287 -11.97 -11.40 -5.64
CA TYR A 287 -10.79 -11.71 -4.83
C TYR A 287 -11.16 -12.58 -3.62
N PRO A 288 -10.68 -13.83 -3.53
CA PRO A 288 -11.10 -14.75 -2.48
C PRO A 288 -10.51 -14.46 -1.09
N PHE A 289 -9.32 -13.81 -1.03
CA PHE A 289 -8.54 -13.59 0.21
C PHE A 289 -8.06 -12.14 0.33
N TYR A 290 -8.97 -11.21 0.15
CA TYR A 290 -8.67 -9.79 0.08
C TYR A 290 -9.74 -9.00 0.83
N SER A 291 -9.36 -7.88 1.44
CA SER A 291 -10.29 -6.87 1.95
C SER A 291 -9.68 -5.49 1.75
N SER A 292 -10.49 -4.44 1.75
CA SER A 292 -10.05 -3.07 1.49
C SER A 292 -10.48 -2.11 2.59
N ASP A 293 -10.01 -0.87 2.49
CA ASP A 293 -10.44 0.21 3.36
C ASP A 293 -11.94 0.53 3.28
N VAL A 294 -12.63 0.22 2.16
CA VAL A 294 -14.10 0.23 2.10
C VAL A 294 -14.68 -0.78 3.07
N SER A 295 -14.16 -2.00 3.08
CA SER A 295 -14.59 -3.05 4.01
C SER A 295 -14.32 -2.66 5.46
N ALA A 296 -13.22 -1.95 5.73
CA ALA A 296 -12.92 -1.43 7.05
C ALA A 296 -13.91 -0.33 7.49
N SER A 297 -14.29 0.57 6.58
CA SER A 297 -15.30 1.61 6.83
C SER A 297 -16.66 1.01 7.18
N LEU A 298 -17.13 0.05 6.39
CA LEU A 298 -18.41 -0.65 6.63
C LEU A 298 -18.42 -1.39 7.96
N ARG A 299 -17.32 -2.10 8.31
CA ARG A 299 -17.17 -2.74 9.63
C ARG A 299 -17.09 -1.73 10.77
N GLY A 300 -16.58 -0.52 10.50
CA GLY A 300 -16.54 0.61 11.43
C GLY A 300 -17.92 1.26 11.67
N GLY A 301 -18.97 0.83 10.96
CA GLY A 301 -20.33 1.32 11.12
C GLY A 301 -20.66 2.53 10.22
N GLN A 302 -19.85 2.81 9.21
CA GLN A 302 -20.15 3.87 8.24
C GLN A 302 -21.26 3.42 7.28
N ASP A 303 -22.27 4.27 7.06
CA ASP A 303 -23.37 4.05 6.11
C ASP A 303 -23.00 4.61 4.72
N ILE A 304 -22.20 3.82 3.98
CA ILE A 304 -21.66 4.21 2.68
C ILE A 304 -21.91 3.15 1.62
N ARG A 305 -21.92 3.56 0.36
CA ARG A 305 -21.74 2.67 -0.78
C ARG A 305 -20.27 2.59 -1.13
N GLY A 306 -19.80 1.43 -1.55
CA GLY A 306 -18.39 1.22 -1.81
C GLY A 306 -18.07 0.49 -3.09
N ALA A 307 -16.92 0.81 -3.69
CA ALA A 307 -16.31 0.11 -4.81
C ALA A 307 -14.80 -0.04 -4.58
N LEU A 308 -14.19 -0.95 -5.33
CA LEU A 308 -12.74 -1.17 -5.30
C LEU A 308 -12.22 -1.26 -6.73
N ILE A 309 -11.24 -0.43 -7.06
CA ILE A 309 -10.48 -0.49 -8.32
C ILE A 309 -9.01 -0.22 -8.05
N GLY A 310 -8.15 -0.60 -8.98
CA GLY A 310 -6.74 -0.19 -8.92
C GLY A 310 -5.87 -0.83 -10.00
N PRO A 311 -4.59 -0.45 -10.06
CA PRO A 311 -3.67 -0.99 -11.06
C PRO A 311 -3.43 -2.48 -10.79
N GLY A 312 -3.35 -3.29 -11.85
CA GLY A 312 -2.97 -4.69 -11.72
C GLY A 312 -1.56 -4.84 -11.17
N VAL A 313 -1.41 -5.60 -10.08
CA VAL A 313 -0.14 -5.88 -9.40
C VAL A 313 0.06 -7.38 -9.25
N ALA A 314 1.15 -7.89 -9.81
CA ALA A 314 1.53 -9.29 -9.67
C ALA A 314 2.30 -9.53 -8.38
N ALA A 315 2.13 -10.72 -7.80
CA ALA A 315 2.87 -11.22 -6.62
C ALA A 315 2.73 -10.34 -5.37
N SER A 316 1.50 -9.84 -5.10
CA SER A 316 1.18 -9.04 -3.92
C SER A 316 1.68 -9.67 -2.63
N HIS A 317 2.07 -8.84 -1.65
CA HIS A 317 2.71 -9.23 -0.38
C HIS A 317 4.09 -9.92 -0.52
N GLY A 318 4.61 -10.00 -1.75
CA GLY A 318 5.95 -10.54 -2.07
C GLY A 318 6.83 -9.50 -2.77
N MET A 319 7.45 -9.90 -3.90
CA MET A 319 8.17 -8.98 -4.79
C MET A 319 7.24 -8.63 -5.96
N GLU A 320 6.62 -7.48 -5.87
CA GLU A 320 5.53 -7.04 -6.70
C GLU A 320 5.99 -6.42 -8.02
N ARG A 321 5.09 -6.44 -9.00
CA ARG A 321 5.32 -5.80 -10.29
C ARG A 321 4.01 -5.28 -10.88
N SER A 322 4.09 -4.09 -11.52
CA SER A 322 3.02 -3.47 -12.29
C SER A 322 3.59 -2.78 -13.52
N HIS A 323 2.74 -2.20 -14.35
CA HIS A 323 3.13 -1.52 -15.59
C HIS A 323 2.52 -0.12 -15.69
N VAL A 324 3.17 0.76 -16.44
CA VAL A 324 2.71 2.14 -16.69
C VAL A 324 1.30 2.19 -17.28
N ASP A 325 0.90 1.22 -18.10
CA ASP A 325 -0.44 1.15 -18.68
C ASP A 325 -1.53 0.96 -17.61
N ALA A 326 -1.28 0.14 -16.57
CA ALA A 326 -2.24 -0.03 -15.47
C ALA A 326 -2.43 1.28 -14.70
N VAL A 327 -1.34 2.02 -14.50
CA VAL A 327 -1.40 3.36 -13.85
C VAL A 327 -2.24 4.31 -14.69
N GLU A 328 -2.02 4.35 -16.01
CA GLU A 328 -2.77 5.20 -16.94
C GLU A 328 -4.26 4.83 -16.97
N ASN A 329 -4.59 3.55 -17.19
CA ASN A 329 -5.97 3.08 -17.20
C ASN A 329 -6.71 3.36 -15.87
N THR A 330 -6.03 3.22 -14.72
CA THR A 330 -6.61 3.53 -13.42
C THR A 330 -6.90 5.02 -13.27
N MET A 331 -5.96 5.89 -13.66
CA MET A 331 -6.15 7.34 -13.60
C MET A 331 -7.29 7.81 -14.52
N GLU A 332 -7.36 7.29 -15.73
CA GLU A 332 -8.40 7.65 -16.70
C GLU A 332 -9.79 7.22 -16.24
N LEU A 333 -9.91 6.01 -15.67
CA LEU A 333 -11.16 5.53 -15.10
C LEU A 333 -11.63 6.41 -13.93
N LEU A 334 -10.72 6.79 -13.04
CA LEU A 334 -11.03 7.67 -11.91
C LEU A 334 -11.48 9.06 -12.37
N ILE A 335 -10.80 9.67 -13.36
CA ILE A 335 -11.21 10.97 -13.91
C ILE A 335 -12.59 10.86 -14.56
N ALA A 336 -12.83 9.82 -15.37
CA ALA A 336 -14.12 9.59 -15.98
C ALA A 336 -15.24 9.49 -14.93
N TYR A 337 -14.98 8.79 -13.82
CA TYR A 337 -15.94 8.68 -12.73
C TYR A 337 -16.16 10.00 -11.98
N MET A 338 -15.09 10.76 -11.70
CA MET A 338 -15.17 12.03 -10.97
C MET A 338 -15.83 13.17 -11.77
N THR A 339 -15.73 13.12 -13.10
CA THR A 339 -16.27 14.15 -14.01
C THR A 339 -17.62 13.76 -14.64
N LYS A 340 -18.07 12.52 -14.41
CA LYS A 340 -19.37 12.01 -14.88
C LYS A 340 -20.49 12.94 -14.41
N LYS A 341 -21.40 13.28 -15.33
CA LYS A 341 -22.69 13.96 -15.01
C LYS A 341 -23.73 12.88 -14.77
N ASP A 342 -24.57 13.08 -13.76
CA ASP A 342 -25.75 12.23 -13.48
C ASP A 342 -26.74 12.23 -14.64
#